data_7f7f7ef99591ac694be9ca96126df585
#
_entry.id   7f7f7ef99591ac694be9ca96126df585
#
_cell.length_a   1.000
_cell.length_b   1.000
_cell.length_c   1.000
_cell.angle_alpha   90.00
_cell.angle_beta   90.00
_cell.angle_gamma   90.00
#
_symmetry.space_group_name_H-M   'P 1'
#
loop_
_entity.id
_entity.type
_entity.pdbx_description
1 polymer ?
#
loop_
_entity_poly.entity_id
_entity_poly.type
_entity_poly.pdbx_seq_one_letter_code
_entity_poly.pdbx_strand_id
1 'polypeptide(L)'
;MKIVLLAGGIGSRARPFSDYSPKALIPINGRPLIDYVIRYVSKFSHITEIIIVCEFDSHGKQIINYLEGKERVIGKRIIFIEDRKKGTGGALLECMKRLEKETFFMVWYADNLCAVDINSLVEEYTKINSETDEGLIGIVIARSHRKEETGRLILDKKCNKNMYLIKEFTEKPIVKLEHPEASGIYLFNNRIMNFLRIKSKEKDGKSFDLSSEVLSKIRISDNNSIYCYDVFFSGTDWIDIESPSYLERNKKVVDKVLLQMESSNHK
;
A
#
# COMPACT_ATOMS: atom_id res chain seq x y z
N MET A 1 -4.41 14.34 -4.72
CA MET A 1 -3.93 13.03 -5.20
C MET A 1 -4.98 11.95 -5.00
N LYS A 2 -4.87 10.84 -5.74
CA LYS A 2 -5.72 9.65 -5.57
C LYS A 2 -5.00 8.57 -4.75
N ILE A 3 -5.78 7.70 -4.13
CA ILE A 3 -5.26 6.49 -3.48
C ILE A 3 -5.89 5.25 -4.10
N VAL A 4 -5.07 4.23 -4.37
CA VAL A 4 -5.47 2.90 -4.84
C VAL A 4 -5.40 1.92 -3.69
N LEU A 5 -6.52 1.33 -3.32
CA LEU A 5 -6.59 0.23 -2.35
C LEU A 5 -6.66 -1.09 -3.12
N LEU A 6 -5.63 -1.92 -3.01
CA LEU A 6 -5.60 -3.24 -3.62
C LEU A 6 -6.29 -4.25 -2.67
N ALA A 7 -7.50 -4.66 -3.04
CA ALA A 7 -8.38 -5.51 -2.23
C ALA A 7 -8.77 -6.85 -2.90
N GLY A 8 -8.17 -7.19 -4.05
CA GLY A 8 -8.52 -8.36 -4.88
C GLY A 8 -7.78 -9.66 -4.54
N GLY A 9 -6.99 -9.71 -3.46
CA GLY A 9 -6.22 -10.90 -3.11
C GLY A 9 -7.09 -12.09 -2.70
N ILE A 10 -6.74 -13.32 -3.14
CA ILE A 10 -7.44 -14.57 -2.82
C ILE A 10 -7.51 -14.85 -1.32
N GLY A 11 -6.55 -14.31 -0.53
CA GLY A 11 -6.54 -14.47 0.92
C GLY A 11 -6.37 -15.92 1.40
N SER A 12 -5.55 -16.73 0.72
CA SER A 12 -5.38 -18.17 1.02
C SER A 12 -5.02 -18.47 2.49
N ARG A 13 -4.25 -17.57 3.12
CA ARG A 13 -3.90 -17.67 4.55
C ARG A 13 -5.07 -17.37 5.50
N ALA A 14 -6.13 -16.71 5.01
CA ALA A 14 -7.31 -16.38 5.78
C ALA A 14 -8.41 -17.46 5.72
N ARG A 15 -8.15 -18.62 5.10
CA ARG A 15 -9.11 -19.74 5.08
C ARG A 15 -9.36 -20.27 6.50
N PRO A 16 -10.60 -20.69 6.80
CA PRO A 16 -11.76 -20.81 5.90
C PRO A 16 -12.54 -19.50 5.67
N PHE A 17 -12.23 -18.39 6.35
CA PHE A 17 -12.95 -17.11 6.19
C PHE A 17 -12.98 -16.66 4.72
N SER A 18 -11.82 -16.70 4.04
CA SER A 18 -11.70 -16.25 2.65
C SER A 18 -12.39 -17.15 1.61
N ASP A 19 -12.92 -18.30 2.00
CA ASP A 19 -13.77 -19.12 1.13
C ASP A 19 -15.18 -18.52 0.98
N TYR A 20 -15.60 -17.65 1.92
CA TYR A 20 -16.94 -17.06 1.99
C TYR A 20 -16.94 -15.54 1.84
N SER A 21 -15.87 -14.86 2.23
CA SER A 21 -15.81 -13.40 2.24
C SER A 21 -14.40 -12.90 1.92
N PRO A 22 -14.25 -11.77 1.18
CA PRO A 22 -12.94 -11.19 0.90
C PRO A 22 -12.15 -10.88 2.17
N LYS A 23 -10.83 -11.10 2.14
CA LYS A 23 -9.91 -10.78 3.26
C LYS A 23 -10.10 -9.33 3.76
N ALA A 24 -10.33 -8.38 2.86
CA ALA A 24 -10.58 -6.99 3.18
C ALA A 24 -11.82 -6.75 4.05
N LEU A 25 -12.72 -7.73 4.16
CA LEU A 25 -13.90 -7.68 5.02
C LEU A 25 -13.73 -8.42 6.35
N ILE A 26 -12.54 -8.91 6.70
CA ILE A 26 -12.28 -9.50 8.04
C ILE A 26 -12.76 -8.49 9.10
N PRO A 27 -13.67 -8.90 10.02
CA PRO A 27 -14.18 -8.00 11.04
C PRO A 27 -13.15 -7.78 12.15
N ILE A 28 -12.92 -6.52 12.50
CA ILE A 28 -12.10 -6.10 13.62
C ILE A 28 -12.97 -5.19 14.50
N ASN A 29 -13.20 -5.58 15.75
CA ASN A 29 -14.04 -4.82 16.68
C ASN A 29 -15.39 -4.37 16.05
N GLY A 30 -16.05 -5.27 15.28
CA GLY A 30 -17.36 -5.04 14.67
C GLY A 30 -17.34 -4.22 13.36
N ARG A 31 -16.18 -3.91 12.81
CA ARG A 31 -16.01 -3.13 11.57
C ARG A 31 -15.07 -3.86 10.60
N PRO A 32 -15.37 -3.92 9.29
CA PRO A 32 -14.45 -4.51 8.30
C PRO A 32 -13.09 -3.84 8.26
N LEU A 33 -12.04 -4.62 8.03
CA LEU A 33 -10.65 -4.17 7.91
C LEU A 33 -10.50 -2.99 6.94
N ILE A 34 -11.06 -3.09 5.74
CA ILE A 34 -10.98 -2.03 4.71
C ILE A 34 -11.61 -0.70 5.18
N ASP A 35 -12.63 -0.73 6.05
CA ASP A 35 -13.30 0.47 6.55
C ASP A 35 -12.36 1.32 7.43
N TYR A 36 -11.47 0.68 8.19
CA TYR A 36 -10.43 1.40 8.96
C TYR A 36 -9.48 2.16 8.04
N VAL A 37 -9.00 1.51 6.98
CA VAL A 37 -8.10 2.14 6.00
C VAL A 37 -8.81 3.31 5.31
N ILE A 38 -10.03 3.10 4.81
CA ILE A 38 -10.81 4.13 4.12
C ILE A 38 -11.06 5.34 5.02
N ARG A 39 -11.51 5.13 6.27
CA ARG A 39 -11.73 6.21 7.23
C ARG A 39 -10.46 6.93 7.59
N TYR A 40 -9.36 6.20 7.71
CA TYR A 40 -8.06 6.80 8.00
C TYR A 40 -7.62 7.74 6.88
N VAL A 41 -7.54 7.23 5.65
CA VAL A 41 -7.05 8.02 4.50
C VAL A 41 -7.99 9.18 4.17
N SER A 42 -9.28 9.05 4.49
CA SER A 42 -10.27 10.12 4.26
C SER A 42 -10.08 11.35 5.14
N LYS A 43 -9.34 11.24 6.24
CA LYS A 43 -9.01 12.39 7.10
C LYS A 43 -8.09 13.40 6.43
N PHE A 44 -7.35 12.97 5.41
CA PHE A 44 -6.34 13.81 4.75
C PHE A 44 -6.94 14.58 3.57
N SER A 45 -6.77 15.90 3.56
CA SER A 45 -7.27 16.78 2.49
C SER A 45 -6.62 16.49 1.14
N HIS A 46 -5.37 16.05 1.13
CA HIS A 46 -4.64 15.65 -0.07
C HIS A 46 -5.31 14.50 -0.84
N ILE A 47 -6.04 13.61 -0.16
CA ILE A 47 -6.79 12.53 -0.81
C ILE A 47 -8.10 13.06 -1.37
N THR A 48 -8.27 12.99 -2.68
CA THR A 48 -9.46 13.47 -3.40
C THR A 48 -10.38 12.34 -3.87
N GLU A 49 -9.81 11.16 -4.16
CA GLU A 49 -10.54 10.00 -4.66
C GLU A 49 -9.89 8.71 -4.13
N ILE A 50 -10.72 7.75 -3.74
CA ILE A 50 -10.32 6.41 -3.31
C ILE A 50 -10.70 5.42 -4.40
N ILE A 51 -9.72 4.77 -5.01
CA ILE A 51 -9.92 3.73 -6.01
C ILE A 51 -9.75 2.38 -5.32
N ILE A 52 -10.76 1.53 -5.40
CA ILE A 52 -10.74 0.18 -4.82
C ILE A 52 -10.66 -0.83 -5.94
N VAL A 53 -9.57 -1.61 -5.98
CA VAL A 53 -9.38 -2.69 -6.94
C VAL A 53 -9.83 -3.98 -6.27
N CYS A 54 -10.92 -4.57 -6.76
CA CYS A 54 -11.48 -5.83 -6.27
C CYS A 54 -12.12 -6.61 -7.41
N GLU A 55 -12.34 -7.91 -7.22
CA GLU A 55 -13.07 -8.72 -8.18
C GLU A 55 -14.54 -8.25 -8.29
N PHE A 56 -15.13 -8.35 -9.49
CA PHE A 56 -16.55 -8.00 -9.70
C PHE A 56 -17.46 -9.23 -9.69
N ASP A 57 -16.90 -10.38 -9.32
CA ASP A 57 -17.66 -11.60 -9.04
C ASP A 57 -18.41 -11.53 -7.69
N SER A 58 -19.11 -12.61 -7.35
CA SER A 58 -19.90 -12.72 -6.11
C SER A 58 -19.08 -12.47 -4.85
N HIS A 59 -17.80 -12.82 -4.85
CA HIS A 59 -16.90 -12.68 -3.71
C HIS A 59 -16.48 -11.21 -3.53
N GLY A 60 -15.84 -10.61 -4.55
CA GLY A 60 -15.40 -9.21 -4.49
C GLY A 60 -16.54 -8.21 -4.46
N LYS A 61 -17.72 -8.56 -5.02
CA LYS A 61 -18.92 -7.73 -4.97
C LYS A 61 -19.41 -7.46 -3.54
N GLN A 62 -19.05 -8.28 -2.57
CA GLN A 62 -19.35 -7.99 -1.16
C GLN A 62 -18.65 -6.70 -0.68
N ILE A 63 -17.45 -6.38 -1.19
CA ILE A 63 -16.76 -5.12 -0.87
C ILE A 63 -17.55 -3.94 -1.46
N ILE A 64 -17.98 -4.07 -2.72
CA ILE A 64 -18.78 -3.05 -3.40
C ILE A 64 -20.07 -2.79 -2.62
N ASN A 65 -20.83 -3.84 -2.33
CA ASN A 65 -22.10 -3.75 -1.59
C ASN A 65 -21.93 -3.15 -0.19
N TYR A 66 -20.81 -3.48 0.49
CA TYR A 66 -20.51 -2.90 1.81
C TYR A 66 -20.27 -1.39 1.74
N LEU A 67 -19.63 -0.91 0.68
CA LEU A 67 -19.19 0.49 0.54
C LEU A 67 -20.16 1.36 -0.24
N GLU A 68 -21.11 0.77 -0.97
CA GLU A 68 -22.12 1.47 -1.74
C GLU A 68 -22.91 2.44 -0.85
N GLY A 69 -23.05 3.67 -1.30
CA GLY A 69 -23.76 4.73 -0.57
C GLY A 69 -23.03 5.34 0.63
N LYS A 70 -21.82 4.86 0.98
CA LYS A 70 -21.04 5.39 2.12
C LYS A 70 -20.22 6.65 1.79
N GLU A 71 -20.15 7.07 0.54
CA GLU A 71 -19.36 8.23 0.09
C GLU A 71 -19.70 9.51 0.87
N ARG A 72 -20.98 9.72 1.18
CA ARG A 72 -21.44 10.89 1.96
C ARG A 72 -20.85 10.90 3.39
N VAL A 73 -20.78 9.71 4.02
CA VAL A 73 -20.24 9.56 5.38
C VAL A 73 -18.73 9.65 5.39
N ILE A 74 -18.09 9.12 4.35
CA ILE A 74 -16.65 9.09 4.17
C ILE A 74 -16.13 10.48 3.73
N GLY A 75 -16.94 11.26 3.02
CA GLY A 75 -16.56 12.58 2.51
C GLY A 75 -15.58 12.52 1.33
N LYS A 76 -15.42 11.36 0.69
CA LYS A 76 -14.55 11.15 -0.46
C LYS A 76 -15.28 10.34 -1.53
N ARG A 77 -14.92 10.59 -2.80
CA ARG A 77 -15.41 9.79 -3.92
C ARG A 77 -14.78 8.41 -3.89
N ILE A 78 -15.57 7.37 -4.05
CA ILE A 78 -15.12 5.97 -4.15
C ILE A 78 -15.35 5.47 -5.58
N ILE A 79 -14.33 4.86 -6.17
CA ILE A 79 -14.37 4.27 -7.51
C ILE A 79 -13.94 2.81 -7.39
N PHE A 80 -14.69 1.91 -8.02
CA PHE A 80 -14.32 0.50 -8.12
C PHE A 80 -13.69 0.21 -9.49
N ILE A 81 -12.61 -0.55 -9.47
CA ILE A 81 -11.94 -1.08 -10.68
C ILE A 81 -11.87 -2.60 -10.52
N GLU A 82 -12.19 -3.30 -11.60
CA GLU A 82 -12.18 -4.75 -11.62
C GLU A 82 -10.75 -5.30 -11.53
N ASP A 83 -10.51 -6.14 -10.52
CA ASP A 83 -9.30 -6.96 -10.44
C ASP A 83 -9.45 -8.19 -11.36
N ARG A 84 -8.68 -8.22 -12.43
CA ARG A 84 -8.69 -9.31 -13.40
C ARG A 84 -7.75 -10.45 -13.03
N LYS A 85 -7.37 -10.58 -11.76
CA LYS A 85 -6.48 -11.63 -11.23
C LYS A 85 -5.09 -11.64 -11.87
N LYS A 86 -4.61 -10.45 -12.24
CA LYS A 86 -3.29 -10.27 -12.86
C LYS A 86 -2.17 -9.95 -11.85
N GLY A 87 -2.38 -10.26 -10.56
CA GLY A 87 -1.45 -9.94 -9.48
C GLY A 87 -1.46 -8.46 -9.11
N THR A 88 -0.70 -8.08 -8.07
CA THR A 88 -0.71 -6.72 -7.54
C THR A 88 -0.19 -5.68 -8.55
N GLY A 89 0.78 -6.04 -9.38
CA GLY A 89 1.28 -5.17 -10.46
C GLY A 89 0.25 -4.99 -11.57
N GLY A 90 -0.42 -6.07 -11.98
CA GLY A 90 -1.49 -6.01 -12.99
C GLY A 90 -2.71 -5.24 -12.51
N ALA A 91 -3.10 -5.42 -11.24
CA ALA A 91 -4.19 -4.68 -10.60
C ALA A 91 -3.92 -3.17 -10.60
N LEU A 92 -2.68 -2.74 -10.27
CA LEU A 92 -2.29 -1.34 -10.35
C LEU A 92 -2.29 -0.81 -11.80
N LEU A 93 -1.87 -1.63 -12.76
CA LEU A 93 -1.88 -1.26 -14.18
C LEU A 93 -3.29 -0.99 -14.71
N GLU A 94 -4.32 -1.70 -14.24
CA GLU A 94 -5.73 -1.44 -14.59
C GLU A 94 -6.19 -0.03 -14.15
N CYS A 95 -5.54 0.55 -13.13
CA CYS A 95 -5.83 1.90 -12.64
C CYS A 95 -5.21 3.02 -13.51
N MET A 96 -4.35 2.69 -14.47
CA MET A 96 -3.50 3.64 -15.21
C MET A 96 -4.28 4.83 -15.77
N LYS A 97 -5.38 4.60 -16.49
CA LYS A 97 -6.20 5.67 -17.09
C LYS A 97 -6.75 6.67 -16.07
N ARG A 98 -6.95 6.24 -14.83
CA ARG A 98 -7.43 7.10 -13.74
C ARG A 98 -6.30 7.88 -13.09
N LEU A 99 -5.07 7.38 -13.19
CA LEU A 99 -3.89 7.93 -12.51
C LEU A 99 -3.01 8.79 -13.43
N GLU A 100 -3.18 8.72 -14.76
CA GLU A 100 -2.29 9.38 -15.73
C GLU A 100 -2.16 10.90 -15.57
N LYS A 101 -3.16 11.55 -14.96
CA LYS A 101 -3.16 13.01 -14.70
C LYS A 101 -2.69 13.38 -13.28
N GLU A 102 -2.40 12.39 -12.45
CA GLU A 102 -1.90 12.64 -11.10
C GLU A 102 -0.37 12.86 -11.15
N THR A 103 0.13 13.88 -10.51
CA THR A 103 1.58 14.07 -10.32
C THR A 103 2.16 12.91 -9.51
N PHE A 104 1.43 12.50 -8.47
CA PHE A 104 1.73 11.35 -7.63
C PHE A 104 0.42 10.78 -7.05
N PHE A 105 0.46 9.51 -6.63
CA PHE A 105 -0.68 8.79 -6.07
C PHE A 105 -0.18 7.77 -5.05
N MET A 106 -1.07 7.39 -4.12
CA MET A 106 -0.78 6.32 -3.17
C MET A 106 -1.27 4.97 -3.67
N VAL A 107 -0.56 3.91 -3.28
CA VAL A 107 -1.00 2.51 -3.38
C VAL A 107 -0.94 1.92 -1.98
N TRP A 108 -2.01 1.24 -1.57
CA TRP A 108 -2.14 0.65 -0.26
C TRP A 108 -2.77 -0.74 -0.35
N TYR A 109 -2.08 -1.75 0.13
CA TYR A 109 -2.67 -3.10 0.23
C TYR A 109 -3.70 -3.09 1.35
N ALA A 110 -4.96 -3.39 1.00
CA ALA A 110 -6.12 -3.20 1.88
C ALA A 110 -6.11 -4.03 3.17
N ASP A 111 -5.17 -4.96 3.29
CA ASP A 111 -4.94 -5.79 4.47
C ASP A 111 -3.93 -5.20 5.47
N ASN A 112 -3.35 -4.06 5.16
CA ASN A 112 -2.36 -3.39 6.00
C ASN A 112 -2.98 -2.25 6.81
N LEU A 113 -2.74 -2.24 8.11
CA LEU A 113 -3.09 -1.15 9.02
C LEU A 113 -1.82 -0.39 9.41
N CYS A 114 -1.83 0.92 9.22
CA CYS A 114 -0.73 1.80 9.56
C CYS A 114 -1.24 3.24 9.73
N ALA A 115 -0.76 3.93 10.74
CA ALA A 115 -1.09 5.35 10.97
C ALA A 115 -0.02 6.29 10.39
N VAL A 116 0.45 6.00 9.16
CA VAL A 116 1.45 6.85 8.47
C VAL A 116 0.91 8.27 8.25
N ASP A 117 1.65 9.28 8.67
CA ASP A 117 1.28 10.67 8.41
C ASP A 117 1.43 11.01 6.92
N ILE A 118 0.30 11.04 6.22
CA ILE A 118 0.25 11.31 4.78
C ILE A 118 0.66 12.75 4.47
N ASN A 119 0.42 13.71 5.37
CA ASN A 119 0.84 15.11 5.14
C ASN A 119 2.37 15.20 5.13
N SER A 120 3.02 14.67 6.17
CA SER A 120 4.49 14.60 6.23
C SER A 120 5.07 13.83 5.05
N LEU A 121 4.44 12.75 4.62
CA LEU A 121 4.88 11.96 3.47
C LEU A 121 4.82 12.77 2.16
N VAL A 122 3.75 13.56 1.95
CA VAL A 122 3.61 14.43 0.78
C VAL A 122 4.63 15.58 0.79
N GLU A 123 4.91 16.16 1.96
CA GLU A 123 5.94 17.19 2.12
C GLU A 123 7.33 16.64 1.75
N GLU A 124 7.69 15.48 2.28
CA GLU A 124 8.97 14.82 1.95
C GLU A 124 9.05 14.44 0.47
N TYR A 125 7.98 13.91 -0.12
CA TYR A 125 7.92 13.63 -1.55
C TYR A 125 8.17 14.89 -2.37
N THR A 126 7.49 15.98 -2.05
CA THR A 126 7.60 17.25 -2.79
C THR A 126 9.02 17.80 -2.73
N LYS A 127 9.64 17.75 -1.55
CA LYS A 127 11.02 18.16 -1.34
C LYS A 127 11.99 17.33 -2.18
N ILE A 128 11.92 16.00 -2.08
CA ILE A 128 12.81 15.09 -2.82
C ILE A 128 12.62 15.28 -4.33
N ASN A 129 11.38 15.37 -4.79
CA ASN A 129 11.08 15.54 -6.20
C ASN A 129 11.65 16.84 -6.78
N SER A 130 11.76 17.90 -5.98
CA SER A 130 12.40 19.15 -6.40
C SER A 130 13.94 19.07 -6.44
N GLU A 131 14.53 18.11 -5.72
CA GLU A 131 15.99 17.95 -5.60
C GLU A 131 16.56 16.87 -6.57
N THR A 132 15.73 16.02 -7.18
CA THR A 132 16.13 14.81 -7.92
C THR A 132 15.90 14.87 -9.42
N ASP A 133 16.13 15.98 -10.11
CA ASP A 133 16.10 16.09 -11.59
C ASP A 133 15.29 14.98 -12.30
N GLU A 134 13.99 14.82 -11.97
CA GLU A 134 13.08 13.84 -12.55
C GLU A 134 13.42 12.35 -12.27
N GLY A 135 14.44 12.04 -11.47
CA GLY A 135 14.84 10.64 -11.16
C GLY A 135 13.90 9.89 -10.23
N LEU A 136 13.08 10.59 -9.45
CA LEU A 136 12.19 9.97 -8.45
C LEU A 136 11.12 9.09 -9.10
N ILE A 137 10.97 7.85 -8.63
CA ILE A 137 9.86 6.94 -8.95
C ILE A 137 8.83 6.95 -7.82
N GLY A 138 9.29 6.95 -6.59
CA GLY A 138 8.39 6.98 -5.43
C GLY A 138 9.06 6.72 -4.09
N ILE A 139 8.20 6.59 -3.08
CA ILE A 139 8.57 6.32 -1.68
C ILE A 139 7.86 5.03 -1.25
N VAL A 140 8.61 4.10 -0.67
CA VAL A 140 8.10 2.90 -0.01
C VAL A 140 7.97 3.19 1.48
N ILE A 141 6.79 3.01 2.03
CA ILE A 141 6.58 3.08 3.47
C ILE A 141 7.04 1.76 4.09
N ALA A 142 7.88 1.85 5.10
CA ALA A 142 8.51 0.70 5.73
C ALA A 142 8.55 0.83 7.25
N ARG A 143 8.88 -0.25 7.95
CA ARG A 143 9.03 -0.30 9.40
C ARG A 143 10.28 -1.07 9.81
N SER A 144 11.20 -0.41 10.48
CA SER A 144 12.33 -1.05 11.15
C SER A 144 11.92 -1.84 12.39
N HIS A 145 12.82 -2.72 12.83
CA HIS A 145 12.71 -3.52 14.06
C HIS A 145 11.52 -4.48 14.11
N ARG A 146 11.00 -4.90 12.96
CA ARG A 146 10.09 -6.05 12.86
C ARG A 146 10.86 -7.32 12.51
N LYS A 147 10.24 -8.47 12.80
CA LYS A 147 10.84 -9.81 12.58
C LYS A 147 10.04 -10.65 11.58
N GLU A 148 9.20 -10.03 10.77
CA GLU A 148 8.37 -10.75 9.81
C GLU A 148 9.11 -10.99 8.48
N GLU A 149 8.67 -12.00 7.75
CA GLU A 149 9.25 -12.38 6.45
C GLU A 149 8.54 -11.65 5.31
N THR A 150 8.81 -10.38 5.19
CA THR A 150 8.29 -9.51 4.12
C THR A 150 9.42 -8.98 3.24
N GLY A 151 9.08 -8.15 2.25
CA GLY A 151 10.09 -7.46 1.43
C GLY A 151 10.99 -6.56 2.28
N ARG A 152 12.30 -6.62 2.03
CA ARG A 152 13.33 -5.82 2.74
C ARG A 152 13.90 -4.75 1.84
N LEU A 153 14.18 -3.60 2.45
CA LEU A 153 14.75 -2.45 1.78
C LEU A 153 16.20 -2.27 2.21
N ILE A 154 17.14 -2.64 1.35
CA ILE A 154 18.55 -2.34 1.58
C ILE A 154 18.73 -0.84 1.40
N LEU A 155 19.09 -0.14 2.47
CA LEU A 155 19.25 1.30 2.49
C LEU A 155 20.65 1.70 2.06
N ASP A 156 20.75 2.82 1.35
CA ASP A 156 22.02 3.45 0.96
C ASP A 156 22.26 4.67 1.84
N LYS A 157 21.68 5.81 1.50
CA LYS A 157 21.94 7.10 2.12
C LYS A 157 20.75 7.53 2.99
N LYS A 158 21.07 7.93 4.23
CA LYS A 158 20.10 8.59 5.09
C LYS A 158 19.94 10.04 4.67
N CYS A 159 18.70 10.44 4.35
CA CYS A 159 18.37 11.81 3.95
C CYS A 159 17.96 12.66 5.17
N ASN A 160 17.11 12.09 6.06
CA ASN A 160 16.71 12.71 7.33
C ASN A 160 16.33 11.63 8.36
N LYS A 161 15.62 12.01 9.43
CA LYS A 161 15.26 11.09 10.52
C LYS A 161 14.53 9.85 10.05
N ASN A 162 13.60 9.99 9.11
CA ASN A 162 12.68 8.93 8.65
C ASN A 162 12.92 8.51 7.20
N MET A 163 13.72 9.27 6.44
CA MET A 163 13.86 9.10 4.99
C MET A 163 15.25 8.60 4.59
N TYR A 164 15.25 7.58 3.74
CA TYR A 164 16.47 6.94 3.24
C TYR A 164 16.37 6.69 1.74
N LEU A 165 17.44 6.88 0.99
CA LEU A 165 17.54 6.36 -0.37
C LEU A 165 17.69 4.84 -0.30
N ILE A 166 16.90 4.12 -1.12
CA ILE A 166 16.99 2.67 -1.24
C ILE A 166 18.12 2.33 -2.23
N LYS A 167 18.96 1.37 -1.85
CA LYS A 167 19.94 0.75 -2.74
C LYS A 167 19.33 -0.41 -3.50
N GLU A 168 18.53 -1.22 -2.82
CA GLU A 168 17.94 -2.42 -3.36
C GLU A 168 16.65 -2.79 -2.62
N PHE A 169 15.68 -3.31 -3.33
CA PHE A 169 14.48 -3.95 -2.80
C PHE A 169 14.60 -5.46 -2.94
N THR A 170 14.61 -6.20 -1.83
CA THR A 170 14.72 -7.67 -1.81
C THR A 170 13.43 -8.27 -1.28
N GLU A 171 12.71 -9.01 -2.11
CA GLU A 171 11.49 -9.68 -1.70
C GLU A 171 11.81 -10.98 -0.96
N LYS A 172 11.28 -11.13 0.26
CA LYS A 172 11.38 -12.32 1.13
C LYS A 172 12.77 -12.96 1.15
N PRO A 173 13.80 -12.24 1.64
CA PRO A 173 15.15 -12.76 1.68
C PRO A 173 15.24 -14.00 2.56
N ILE A 174 16.05 -15.00 2.14
CA ILE A 174 16.26 -16.27 2.87
C ILE A 174 16.99 -16.00 4.21
N VAL A 175 17.79 -14.94 4.28
CA VAL A 175 18.54 -14.56 5.47
C VAL A 175 17.84 -13.40 6.16
N LYS A 176 17.70 -13.45 7.49
CA LYS A 176 17.21 -12.31 8.29
C LYS A 176 18.12 -11.11 8.07
N LEU A 177 17.60 -10.11 7.38
CA LEU A 177 18.27 -8.83 7.20
C LEU A 177 17.77 -7.85 8.27
N GLU A 178 18.68 -7.10 8.89
CA GLU A 178 18.37 -6.00 9.82
C GLU A 178 17.91 -4.73 9.09
N HIS A 179 17.20 -4.90 8.00
CA HIS A 179 16.71 -3.82 7.15
C HIS A 179 15.21 -3.60 7.34
N PRO A 180 14.70 -2.39 7.07
CA PRO A 180 13.26 -2.10 7.17
C PRO A 180 12.43 -3.02 6.29
N GLU A 181 11.26 -3.39 6.78
CA GLU A 181 10.26 -4.16 6.07
C GLU A 181 9.30 -3.25 5.30
N ALA A 182 9.09 -3.53 4.01
CA ALA A 182 8.09 -2.83 3.22
C ALA A 182 6.68 -3.16 3.71
N SER A 183 5.88 -2.13 3.95
CA SER A 183 4.55 -2.26 4.55
C SER A 183 3.42 -2.55 3.54
N GLY A 184 3.71 -2.63 2.25
CA GLY A 184 2.66 -2.69 1.23
C GLY A 184 1.95 -1.35 1.01
N ILE A 185 2.56 -0.25 1.45
CA ILE A 185 2.07 1.12 1.27
C ILE A 185 3.13 1.90 0.50
N TYR A 186 2.71 2.61 -0.54
CA TYR A 186 3.61 3.29 -1.47
C TYR A 186 3.06 4.65 -1.87
N LEU A 187 3.95 5.59 -2.14
CA LEU A 187 3.66 6.83 -2.83
C LEU A 187 4.46 6.85 -4.13
N PHE A 188 3.79 6.78 -5.27
CA PHE A 188 4.41 6.72 -6.60
C PHE A 188 4.03 7.93 -7.45
N ASN A 189 4.89 8.27 -8.39
CA ASN A 189 4.52 9.06 -9.55
C ASN A 189 4.24 8.18 -10.78
N ASN A 190 3.88 8.80 -11.89
CA ASN A 190 3.50 8.08 -13.11
C ASN A 190 4.64 7.30 -13.77
N ARG A 191 5.89 7.49 -13.38
CA ARG A 191 7.03 6.73 -13.91
C ARG A 191 6.91 5.24 -13.60
N ILE A 192 6.32 4.86 -12.46
CA ILE A 192 6.08 3.45 -12.14
C ILE A 192 5.26 2.74 -13.20
N MET A 193 4.35 3.44 -13.88
CA MET A 193 3.50 2.87 -14.92
C MET A 193 4.30 2.35 -16.13
N ASN A 194 5.48 2.92 -16.42
CA ASN A 194 6.34 2.44 -17.49
C ASN A 194 6.90 1.05 -17.14
N PHE A 195 7.35 0.87 -15.91
CA PHE A 195 7.85 -0.43 -15.43
C PHE A 195 6.75 -1.50 -15.41
N LEU A 196 5.54 -1.12 -14.99
CA LEU A 196 4.38 -2.02 -15.04
C LEU A 196 4.01 -2.43 -16.46
N ARG A 197 4.03 -1.50 -17.43
CA ARG A 197 3.77 -1.80 -18.84
C ARG A 197 4.82 -2.73 -19.44
N ILE A 198 6.10 -2.50 -19.14
CA ILE A 198 7.20 -3.35 -19.61
C ILE A 198 7.00 -4.76 -19.04
N LYS A 199 6.77 -4.88 -17.74
CA LYS A 199 6.56 -6.18 -17.09
C LYS A 199 5.33 -6.91 -17.62
N SER A 200 4.21 -6.22 -17.85
CA SER A 200 3.01 -6.80 -18.45
C SER A 200 3.26 -7.37 -19.85
N LYS A 201 4.07 -6.70 -20.66
CA LYS A 201 4.47 -7.19 -21.99
C LYS A 201 5.38 -8.42 -21.88
N GLU A 202 6.38 -8.40 -20.99
CA GLU A 202 7.27 -9.55 -20.73
C GLU A 202 6.50 -10.80 -20.27
N LYS A 203 5.38 -10.60 -19.59
CA LYS A 203 4.51 -11.67 -19.07
C LYS A 203 3.37 -12.06 -20.02
N ASP A 204 3.31 -11.53 -21.22
CA ASP A 204 2.19 -11.73 -22.17
C ASP A 204 0.82 -11.48 -21.52
N GLY A 205 0.73 -10.43 -20.70
CA GLY A 205 -0.47 -10.07 -19.96
C GLY A 205 -0.89 -11.03 -18.82
N LYS A 206 -0.01 -12.00 -18.47
CA LYS A 206 -0.20 -12.87 -17.30
C LYS A 206 0.00 -12.11 -15.99
N SER A 207 -0.34 -12.79 -14.88
CA SER A 207 -0.18 -12.24 -13.53
C SER A 207 1.28 -11.91 -13.20
N PHE A 208 1.50 -10.75 -12.55
CA PHE A 208 2.79 -10.34 -11.99
C PHE A 208 2.61 -9.52 -10.72
N ASP A 209 3.59 -9.62 -9.83
CA ASP A 209 3.57 -8.95 -8.54
C ASP A 209 4.35 -7.62 -8.57
N LEU A 210 3.80 -6.59 -7.92
CA LEU A 210 4.42 -5.26 -7.84
C LEU A 210 5.77 -5.30 -7.12
N SER A 211 5.84 -5.97 -5.98
CA SER A 211 7.04 -5.98 -5.13
C SER A 211 8.14 -6.86 -5.70
N SER A 212 7.85 -8.14 -5.92
CA SER A 212 8.86 -9.15 -6.31
C SER A 212 9.26 -9.08 -7.78
N GLU A 213 8.37 -8.63 -8.68
CA GLU A 213 8.63 -8.67 -10.11
C GLU A 213 8.82 -7.30 -10.76
N VAL A 214 8.44 -6.20 -10.05
CA VAL A 214 8.66 -4.84 -10.54
C VAL A 214 9.65 -4.11 -9.65
N LEU A 215 9.32 -3.81 -8.39
CA LEU A 215 10.19 -3.00 -7.52
C LEU A 215 11.56 -3.63 -7.31
N SER A 216 11.64 -4.95 -7.09
CA SER A 216 12.90 -5.68 -6.92
C SER A 216 13.77 -5.73 -8.19
N LYS A 217 13.23 -5.33 -9.34
CA LYS A 217 13.94 -5.34 -10.63
C LYS A 217 14.29 -3.95 -11.14
N ILE A 218 13.80 -2.90 -10.46
CA ILE A 218 14.20 -1.54 -10.79
C ILE A 218 15.67 -1.35 -10.39
N ARG A 219 16.50 -1.07 -11.38
CA ARG A 219 17.89 -0.69 -11.11
C ARG A 219 17.93 0.75 -10.61
N ILE A 220 18.30 0.89 -9.35
CA ILE A 220 18.45 2.22 -8.72
C ILE A 220 19.65 2.94 -9.34
N SER A 221 19.46 4.19 -9.71
CA SER A 221 20.43 5.09 -10.31
C SER A 221 19.94 6.54 -10.16
N ASP A 222 20.74 7.52 -10.56
CA ASP A 222 20.35 8.94 -10.54
C ASP A 222 19.03 9.19 -11.31
N ASN A 223 18.81 8.42 -12.39
CA ASN A 223 17.59 8.50 -13.18
C ASN A 223 16.43 7.62 -12.69
N ASN A 224 16.65 6.78 -11.66
CA ASN A 224 15.64 5.87 -11.11
C ASN A 224 15.86 5.73 -9.62
N SER A 225 15.31 6.66 -8.84
CA SER A 225 15.42 6.64 -7.39
C SER A 225 14.11 6.21 -6.72
N ILE A 226 14.23 5.39 -5.69
CA ILE A 226 13.15 5.02 -4.79
C ILE A 226 13.64 5.31 -3.38
N TYR A 227 12.77 5.90 -2.56
CA TYR A 227 13.09 6.21 -1.16
C TYR A 227 12.28 5.32 -0.23
N CYS A 228 12.78 5.17 0.98
CA CYS A 228 12.12 4.52 2.10
C CYS A 228 11.70 5.57 3.12
N TYR A 229 10.45 5.59 3.52
CA TYR A 229 9.95 6.33 4.69
C TYR A 229 9.72 5.34 5.83
N ASP A 230 10.61 5.35 6.83
CA ASP A 230 10.54 4.42 7.96
C ASP A 230 9.66 4.99 9.09
N VAL A 231 8.48 4.43 9.24
CA VAL A 231 7.49 4.87 10.24
C VAL A 231 7.89 4.53 11.68
N PHE A 232 8.89 3.67 11.90
CA PHE A 232 9.38 3.36 13.24
C PHE A 232 9.85 4.60 13.99
N PHE A 233 10.59 5.49 13.31
CA PHE A 233 11.15 6.68 13.92
C PHE A 233 10.13 7.78 14.23
N SER A 234 8.93 7.70 13.68
CA SER A 234 7.78 8.53 14.07
C SER A 234 6.91 7.89 15.17
N GLY A 235 7.28 6.71 15.66
CA GLY A 235 6.53 5.99 16.68
C GLY A 235 5.26 5.30 16.14
N THR A 236 5.13 5.22 14.82
CA THR A 236 3.98 4.62 14.15
C THR A 236 4.15 3.11 14.05
N ASP A 237 3.12 2.40 14.42
CA ASP A 237 3.05 0.94 14.24
C ASP A 237 2.38 0.59 12.91
N TRP A 238 2.72 -0.58 12.40
CA TRP A 238 2.16 -1.18 11.20
C TRP A 238 1.89 -2.66 11.45
N ILE A 239 0.81 -3.19 10.89
CA ILE A 239 0.50 -4.61 10.92
C ILE A 239 -0.24 -5.04 9.65
N ASP A 240 0.19 -6.15 9.06
CA ASP A 240 -0.53 -6.88 8.00
C ASP A 240 -1.50 -7.88 8.66
N ILE A 241 -2.77 -7.80 8.34
CA ILE A 241 -3.80 -8.71 8.85
C ILE A 241 -3.89 -9.91 7.91
N GLU A 242 -3.14 -10.96 8.19
CA GLU A 242 -3.08 -12.15 7.35
C GLU A 242 -4.35 -13.02 7.40
N SER A 243 -4.94 -13.14 8.60
CA SER A 243 -6.09 -14.02 8.86
C SER A 243 -6.80 -13.65 10.16
N PRO A 244 -8.04 -14.16 10.41
CA PRO A 244 -8.71 -14.00 11.71
C PRO A 244 -7.89 -14.55 12.88
N SER A 245 -7.24 -15.70 12.73
CA SER A 245 -6.39 -16.28 13.79
C SER A 245 -5.12 -15.47 14.05
N TYR A 246 -4.56 -14.81 13.01
CA TYR A 246 -3.45 -13.88 13.16
C TYR A 246 -3.91 -12.62 13.93
N LEU A 247 -5.10 -12.10 13.61
CA LEU A 247 -5.72 -10.98 14.30
C LEU A 247 -5.83 -11.24 15.80
N GLU A 248 -6.35 -12.40 16.20
CA GLU A 248 -6.52 -12.76 17.61
C GLU A 248 -5.18 -12.84 18.35
N ARG A 249 -4.18 -13.50 17.75
CA ARG A 249 -2.85 -13.62 18.35
C ARG A 249 -2.15 -12.27 18.51
N ASN A 250 -2.41 -11.32 17.63
CA ASN A 250 -1.78 -10.00 17.59
C ASN A 250 -2.71 -8.88 18.08
N LYS A 251 -3.80 -9.22 18.79
CA LYS A 251 -4.85 -8.25 19.18
C LYS A 251 -4.30 -6.98 19.82
N LYS A 252 -3.33 -7.08 20.72
CA LYS A 252 -2.73 -5.90 21.39
C LYS A 252 -2.06 -4.95 20.41
N VAL A 253 -1.36 -5.47 19.39
CA VAL A 253 -0.71 -4.67 18.36
C VAL A 253 -1.76 -4.05 17.46
N VAL A 254 -2.76 -4.82 17.07
CA VAL A 254 -3.88 -4.33 16.24
C VAL A 254 -4.61 -3.20 16.95
N ASP A 255 -5.01 -3.38 18.22
CA ASP A 255 -5.70 -2.35 18.99
C ASP A 255 -4.86 -1.06 19.10
N LYS A 256 -3.53 -1.19 19.27
CA LYS A 256 -2.59 -0.05 19.31
C LYS A 256 -2.56 0.69 17.97
N VAL A 257 -2.45 -0.03 16.85
CA VAL A 257 -2.44 0.57 15.51
C VAL A 257 -3.78 1.27 15.22
N LEU A 258 -4.90 0.62 15.56
CA LEU A 258 -6.22 1.21 15.38
C LEU A 258 -6.38 2.49 16.19
N LEU A 259 -5.92 2.50 17.44
CA LEU A 259 -5.93 3.70 18.28
C LEU A 259 -5.10 4.83 17.65
N GLN A 260 -3.93 4.52 17.10
CA GLN A 260 -3.11 5.50 16.37
C GLN A 260 -3.85 6.04 15.13
N MET A 261 -4.49 5.15 14.35
CA MET A 261 -5.27 5.55 13.17
C MET A 261 -6.49 6.40 13.54
N GLU A 262 -7.16 6.14 14.67
CA GLU A 262 -8.33 6.89 15.13
C GLU A 262 -7.96 8.25 15.73
N SER A 263 -6.89 8.30 16.55
CA SER A 263 -6.46 9.50 17.28
C SER A 263 -5.72 10.52 16.42
N SER A 264 -5.23 10.14 15.25
CA SER A 264 -4.55 11.06 14.33
C SER A 264 -5.51 12.13 13.81
N ASN A 265 -5.47 13.32 14.43
CA ASN A 265 -6.22 14.50 13.99
C ASN A 265 -5.38 15.26 12.95
N HIS A 266 -5.56 14.91 11.70
CA HIS A 266 -4.96 15.63 10.57
C HIS A 266 -6.00 16.60 9.99
N LYS A 267 -6.06 17.82 10.55
CA LYS A 267 -6.81 18.96 9.97
C LYS A 267 -5.96 19.70 8.96
#